data_975b6a34fc0c536c0db71694639199b4
#
_entry.id   975b6a34fc0c536c0db71694639199b4
#
_cell.length_a   1.000
_cell.length_b   1.000
_cell.length_c   1.000
_cell.angle_alpha   90.00
_cell.angle_beta   90.00
_cell.angle_gamma   90.00
#
_symmetry.space_group_name_H-M   'P 1'
#
loop_
_entity.id
_entity.type
_entity.pdbx_description
1 polymer ?
#
loop_
_entity_poly.entity_id
_entity_poly.type
_entity_poly.pdbx_seq_one_letter_code
_entity_poly.pdbx_strand_id
1 'polypeptide(L)'
;MTTTDYAQLKAARELLTRIPLPLDVEAGETPGTPYTVTHDGTTEHGTATARTLLAAMARQLDDYILPRSASVDNPLTIVVGGSTGAGKSTLVNTLLGEPLTQSGAIRPTTRHPVLLHRAEDEAALSPERFLPTLPRTRTSGMNAGSQALPGLDPKIARALIPITTSALPQGIALIDAPDIDSVSEENRTLAKELLSAADLWLFVTTANRYADAVPWELLHEAAARSIAIAVVLNRVPEGDEEAIENDLRRMLDEAGIHAVLIHTVTEQQRDEKGMLAPVSLAPLTLWIRELGADAPARAAIARQTLAGAVDTLAGNLQALAAEQARQQAAHQSLAAIASEEYEDALTTIDGALSDGSLLRGEVLSRWHDFVGTGDFFRSLDSTIGRLRDRVGSALRGQPAAAQKVEDALESGIHAVVLDAAARASENTRTRWRASRAGRSLLARLDAPQATSAVPEQNAEAKGEVQSAEDIFSAAVAEQIRLWQGSVLEMIREEGADKRKRARFLSLGVNATAVMLMVAAFSLTGGITGIEAGIAGGSGVVGTKLLESIFGEDAVRRMATRARTDLLERMADLLTEHAQPFTVVLEETDPQADAEEIHRAAEQVQAIAAEMSAQSQTTQRQAAARANGSTAR
;
A
#
# COMPACT_ATOMS: atom_id res chain seq x y z
N MET A 1 1.45 -20.57 -27.41
CA MET A 1 1.88 -20.29 -26.03
C MET A 1 2.46 -21.55 -25.42
N THR A 2 3.61 -21.47 -24.77
CA THR A 2 4.29 -22.61 -24.15
C THR A 2 3.75 -22.87 -22.72
N THR A 3 4.05 -24.05 -22.17
CA THR A 3 3.75 -24.33 -20.72
C THR A 3 4.48 -23.37 -19.80
N THR A 4 5.66 -22.89 -20.21
CA THR A 4 6.46 -21.90 -19.47
C THR A 4 5.76 -20.55 -19.42
N ASP A 5 5.22 -20.07 -20.54
CA ASP A 5 4.50 -18.78 -20.61
C ASP A 5 3.28 -18.78 -19.68
N TYR A 6 2.52 -19.87 -19.68
CA TYR A 6 1.37 -20.01 -18.79
C TYR A 6 1.78 -20.00 -17.32
N ALA A 7 2.89 -20.67 -16.98
CA ALA A 7 3.41 -20.67 -15.60
C ALA A 7 3.86 -19.27 -15.16
N GLN A 8 4.47 -18.47 -16.05
CA GLN A 8 4.88 -17.11 -15.76
C GLN A 8 3.68 -16.18 -15.56
N LEU A 9 2.63 -16.28 -16.37
CA LEU A 9 1.39 -15.53 -16.19
C LEU A 9 0.70 -15.88 -14.87
N LYS A 10 0.72 -17.15 -14.48
CA LYS A 10 0.20 -17.60 -13.18
C LYS A 10 1.02 -17.05 -12.02
N ALA A 11 2.35 -17.05 -12.13
CA ALA A 11 3.24 -16.47 -11.14
C ALA A 11 3.00 -14.95 -10.99
N ALA A 12 2.79 -14.22 -12.10
CA ALA A 12 2.40 -12.81 -12.06
C ALA A 12 1.08 -12.62 -11.32
N ARG A 13 0.08 -13.50 -11.51
CA ARG A 13 -1.18 -13.45 -10.77
C ARG A 13 -1.01 -13.68 -9.27
N GLU A 14 -0.17 -14.62 -8.88
CA GLU A 14 0.18 -14.89 -7.48
C GLU A 14 0.92 -13.70 -6.85
N LEU A 15 1.84 -13.06 -7.60
CA LEU A 15 2.54 -11.86 -7.16
C LEU A 15 1.57 -10.72 -6.81
N LEU A 16 0.54 -10.48 -7.65
CA LEU A 16 -0.46 -9.43 -7.40
C LEU A 16 -1.19 -9.59 -6.06
N THR A 17 -1.34 -10.80 -5.53
CA THR A 17 -1.98 -11.03 -4.22
C THR A 17 -1.12 -10.59 -3.03
N ARG A 18 0.18 -10.40 -3.25
CA ARG A 18 1.15 -10.04 -2.21
C ARG A 18 1.48 -8.54 -2.17
N ILE A 19 0.78 -7.72 -2.96
CA ILE A 19 1.03 -6.28 -3.07
C ILE A 19 -0.06 -5.52 -2.32
N PRO A 20 0.15 -5.16 -1.03
CA PRO A 20 -0.90 -4.55 -0.22
C PRO A 20 -1.10 -3.05 -0.47
N LEU A 21 -0.10 -2.31 -0.99
CA LEU A 21 -0.09 -0.85 -1.15
C LEU A 21 -0.64 -0.12 0.10
N PRO A 22 0.00 -0.28 1.27
CA PRO A 22 -0.57 0.13 2.56
C PRO A 22 -0.53 1.63 2.78
N LEU A 23 0.45 2.34 2.20
CA LEU A 23 0.63 3.78 2.36
C LEU A 23 -0.16 4.56 1.32
N ASP A 24 -0.56 5.77 1.64
CA ASP A 24 -1.19 6.71 0.72
C ASP A 24 -0.13 7.71 0.21
N VAL A 25 0.48 7.40 -0.92
CA VAL A 25 1.58 8.17 -1.52
C VAL A 25 1.07 8.99 -2.70
N GLU A 26 1.43 10.28 -2.79
CA GLU A 26 1.13 11.12 -3.95
C GLU A 26 2.22 11.02 -5.03
N ALA A 27 1.80 11.18 -6.29
CA ALA A 27 2.75 11.33 -7.38
C ALA A 27 3.56 12.63 -7.18
N GLY A 28 4.88 12.52 -7.10
CA GLY A 28 5.77 13.67 -6.90
C GLY A 28 6.32 13.84 -5.48
N GLU A 29 5.85 13.09 -4.48
CA GLU A 29 6.47 13.07 -3.15
C GLU A 29 7.87 12.43 -3.13
N THR A 30 8.20 11.64 -4.15
CA THR A 30 9.56 11.10 -4.35
C THR A 30 10.19 11.67 -5.61
N PRO A 31 11.35 12.32 -5.54
CA PRO A 31 12.03 12.85 -6.73
C PRO A 31 12.46 11.72 -7.68
N GLY A 32 12.04 11.79 -8.95
CA GLY A 32 12.65 11.03 -10.03
C GLY A 32 11.81 9.99 -10.75
N THR A 33 10.56 9.73 -10.38
CA THR A 33 9.70 8.76 -11.09
C THR A 33 8.43 9.41 -11.62
N PRO A 34 8.34 9.73 -12.93
CA PRO A 34 7.08 10.11 -13.54
C PRO A 34 6.24 8.85 -13.75
N TYR A 35 5.15 8.71 -13.01
CA TYR A 35 4.14 7.70 -13.26
C TYR A 35 2.88 8.36 -13.81
N THR A 36 2.48 7.96 -15.01
CA THR A 36 1.31 8.48 -15.69
C THR A 36 0.44 7.30 -16.12
N VAL A 37 -0.68 7.06 -15.45
CA VAL A 37 -1.79 6.31 -16.07
C VAL A 37 -2.69 7.36 -16.71
N THR A 38 -2.71 7.39 -18.03
CA THR A 38 -3.71 8.16 -18.76
C THR A 38 -4.98 7.33 -18.88
N HIS A 39 -5.94 7.59 -18.02
CA HIS A 39 -7.34 7.27 -18.25
C HIS A 39 -8.00 8.59 -18.66
N ASP A 40 -8.60 8.66 -19.84
CA ASP A 40 -9.41 9.80 -20.35
C ASP A 40 -8.73 11.19 -20.48
N GLY A 41 -7.40 11.24 -20.57
CA GLY A 41 -6.67 12.53 -20.67
C GLY A 41 -6.56 13.28 -19.34
N THR A 42 -7.07 12.77 -18.25
CA THR A 42 -6.80 13.24 -16.89
C THR A 42 -5.73 12.36 -16.25
N THR A 43 -4.67 12.99 -15.77
CA THR A 43 -3.59 12.31 -15.07
C THR A 43 -3.97 12.16 -13.61
N GLU A 44 -4.63 11.06 -13.25
CA GLU A 44 -4.80 10.72 -11.84
C GLU A 44 -3.55 10.02 -11.33
N HIS A 45 -2.94 10.58 -10.31
CA HIS A 45 -1.71 10.08 -9.71
C HIS A 45 -1.96 9.66 -8.27
N GLY A 46 -1.40 8.51 -7.89
CA GLY A 46 -1.36 8.09 -6.51
C GLY A 46 -1.82 6.66 -6.24
N THR A 47 -1.71 6.26 -4.99
CA THR A 47 -1.99 4.90 -4.52
C THR A 47 -3.42 4.42 -4.76
N ALA A 48 -4.41 5.31 -4.76
CA ALA A 48 -5.81 4.94 -5.05
C ALA A 48 -5.96 4.38 -6.46
N THR A 49 -5.35 5.03 -7.46
CA THR A 49 -5.31 4.57 -8.86
C THR A 49 -4.58 3.22 -8.97
N ALA A 50 -3.44 3.08 -8.29
CA ALA A 50 -2.68 1.83 -8.29
C ALA A 50 -3.46 0.65 -7.67
N ARG A 51 -4.23 0.88 -6.60
CA ARG A 51 -5.12 -0.15 -6.01
C ARG A 51 -6.23 -0.57 -6.98
N THR A 52 -6.82 0.40 -7.69
CA THR A 52 -7.82 0.12 -8.71
C THR A 52 -7.22 -0.69 -9.87
N LEU A 53 -6.04 -0.30 -10.32
CA LEU A 53 -5.28 -0.99 -11.36
C LEU A 53 -4.93 -2.43 -10.94
N LEU A 54 -4.43 -2.63 -9.74
CA LEU A 54 -4.13 -3.94 -9.16
C LEU A 54 -5.35 -4.88 -9.20
N ALA A 55 -6.51 -4.38 -8.77
CA ALA A 55 -7.75 -5.15 -8.79
C ALA A 55 -8.22 -5.46 -10.23
N ALA A 56 -8.05 -4.53 -11.17
CA ALA A 56 -8.41 -4.73 -12.57
C ALA A 56 -7.50 -5.76 -13.24
N MET A 57 -6.18 -5.70 -13.00
CA MET A 57 -5.20 -6.67 -13.50
C MET A 57 -5.49 -8.09 -13.00
N ALA A 58 -5.78 -8.21 -11.69
CA ALA A 58 -6.10 -9.50 -11.09
C ALA A 58 -7.35 -10.12 -11.75
N ARG A 59 -8.42 -9.34 -11.93
CA ARG A 59 -9.63 -9.81 -12.61
C ARG A 59 -9.36 -10.16 -14.09
N GLN A 60 -8.62 -9.33 -14.81
CA GLN A 60 -8.31 -9.60 -16.22
C GLN A 60 -7.50 -10.90 -16.39
N LEU A 61 -6.57 -11.17 -15.47
CA LEU A 61 -5.83 -12.44 -15.45
C LEU A 61 -6.78 -13.62 -15.20
N ASP A 62 -7.65 -13.52 -14.20
CA ASP A 62 -8.56 -14.61 -13.82
C ASP A 62 -9.67 -14.86 -14.87
N ASP A 63 -10.26 -13.78 -15.42
CA ASP A 63 -11.43 -13.88 -16.29
C ASP A 63 -11.10 -14.07 -17.76
N TYR A 64 -9.91 -13.65 -18.23
CA TYR A 64 -9.56 -13.68 -19.63
C TYR A 64 -8.19 -14.30 -19.91
N ILE A 65 -7.10 -13.72 -19.38
CA ILE A 65 -5.74 -14.07 -19.82
C ILE A 65 -5.42 -15.55 -19.51
N LEU A 66 -5.59 -16.00 -18.27
CA LEU A 66 -5.29 -17.39 -17.89
C LEU A 66 -6.22 -18.42 -18.56
N PRO A 67 -7.55 -18.23 -18.56
CA PRO A 67 -8.45 -19.15 -19.27
C PRO A 67 -8.17 -19.23 -20.77
N ARG A 68 -7.97 -18.09 -21.44
CA ARG A 68 -7.70 -18.06 -22.89
C ARG A 68 -6.32 -18.62 -23.23
N SER A 69 -5.34 -18.37 -22.36
CA SER A 69 -3.99 -18.93 -22.47
C SER A 69 -3.96 -20.46 -22.36
N ALA A 70 -4.83 -21.03 -21.52
CA ALA A 70 -4.94 -22.48 -21.37
C ALA A 70 -5.58 -23.16 -22.59
N SER A 71 -6.48 -22.46 -23.32
CA SER A 71 -7.15 -23.03 -24.52
C SER A 71 -7.56 -21.92 -25.48
N VAL A 72 -6.75 -21.72 -26.51
CA VAL A 72 -7.03 -20.76 -27.61
C VAL A 72 -8.22 -21.24 -28.48
N ASP A 73 -8.48 -22.52 -28.49
CA ASP A 73 -9.55 -23.16 -29.30
C ASP A 73 -10.94 -23.09 -28.64
N ASN A 74 -11.04 -22.53 -27.43
CA ASN A 74 -12.32 -22.24 -26.80
C ASN A 74 -13.19 -21.33 -27.69
N PRO A 75 -14.53 -21.40 -27.58
CA PRO A 75 -15.43 -20.55 -28.34
C PRO A 75 -14.99 -19.08 -28.33
N LEU A 76 -15.02 -18.45 -29.50
CA LEU A 76 -14.75 -17.02 -29.63
C LEU A 76 -15.84 -16.22 -28.90
N THR A 77 -15.46 -15.41 -27.96
CA THR A 77 -16.40 -14.61 -27.18
C THR A 77 -16.63 -13.26 -27.83
N ILE A 78 -17.85 -13.03 -28.32
CA ILE A 78 -18.31 -11.76 -28.88
C ILE A 78 -19.14 -11.03 -27.82
N VAL A 79 -18.69 -9.86 -27.38
CA VAL A 79 -19.45 -9.02 -26.46
C VAL A 79 -20.16 -7.92 -27.24
N VAL A 80 -21.49 -7.87 -27.12
CA VAL A 80 -22.32 -6.82 -27.73
C VAL A 80 -22.42 -5.67 -26.74
N GLY A 81 -21.67 -4.61 -27.01
CA GLY A 81 -21.60 -3.41 -26.18
C GLY A 81 -22.06 -2.16 -26.95
N GLY A 82 -22.38 -1.11 -26.22
CA GLY A 82 -22.79 0.16 -26.83
C GLY A 82 -23.70 0.96 -25.91
N SER A 83 -24.05 2.19 -26.38
CA SER A 83 -24.82 3.15 -25.61
C SER A 83 -26.24 2.67 -25.28
N THR A 84 -26.80 3.32 -24.27
CA THR A 84 -28.21 3.12 -23.89
C THR A 84 -29.14 3.42 -25.05
N GLY A 85 -29.98 2.45 -25.39
CA GLY A 85 -30.94 2.60 -26.46
C GLY A 85 -30.37 2.46 -27.87
N ALA A 86 -29.11 2.04 -28.05
CA ALA A 86 -28.57 1.76 -29.38
C ALA A 86 -29.20 0.54 -30.07
N GLY A 87 -29.94 -0.28 -29.33
CA GLY A 87 -30.67 -1.43 -29.89
C GLY A 87 -29.94 -2.75 -29.78
N LYS A 88 -28.98 -2.90 -28.85
CA LYS A 88 -28.18 -4.13 -28.62
C LYS A 88 -29.03 -5.39 -28.52
N SER A 89 -29.92 -5.46 -27.53
CA SER A 89 -30.77 -6.65 -27.30
C SER A 89 -31.75 -6.90 -28.45
N THR A 90 -32.24 -5.86 -29.14
CA THR A 90 -33.04 -6.01 -30.36
C THR A 90 -32.23 -6.64 -31.48
N LEU A 91 -30.97 -6.20 -31.66
CA LEU A 91 -30.05 -6.73 -32.64
C LEU A 91 -29.72 -8.20 -32.35
N VAL A 92 -29.39 -8.50 -31.07
CA VAL A 92 -29.12 -9.89 -30.63
C VAL A 92 -30.32 -10.80 -30.90
N ASN A 93 -31.53 -10.42 -30.50
CA ASN A 93 -32.74 -11.20 -30.74
C ASN A 93 -32.99 -11.42 -32.23
N THR A 94 -32.77 -10.40 -33.07
CA THR A 94 -32.94 -10.51 -34.53
C THR A 94 -31.88 -11.45 -35.14
N LEU A 95 -30.62 -11.39 -34.69
CA LEU A 95 -29.56 -12.32 -35.12
C LEU A 95 -29.90 -13.78 -34.80
N LEU A 96 -30.51 -14.02 -33.65
CA LEU A 96 -30.90 -15.36 -33.21
C LEU A 96 -32.24 -15.82 -33.79
N GLY A 97 -33.07 -14.89 -34.31
CA GLY A 97 -34.42 -15.19 -34.75
C GLY A 97 -35.40 -15.50 -33.61
N GLU A 98 -34.99 -15.28 -32.34
CA GLU A 98 -35.76 -15.60 -31.16
C GLU A 98 -35.60 -14.47 -30.09
N PRO A 99 -36.63 -14.10 -29.34
CA PRO A 99 -36.58 -13.05 -28.32
C PRO A 99 -36.00 -13.58 -27.00
N LEU A 100 -34.70 -13.91 -26.97
CA LEU A 100 -33.99 -14.49 -25.82
C LEU A 100 -33.46 -13.45 -24.84
N THR A 101 -33.23 -12.21 -25.30
CA THR A 101 -32.81 -11.11 -24.45
C THR A 101 -33.89 -10.05 -24.37
N GLN A 102 -33.93 -9.30 -23.28
CA GLN A 102 -34.98 -8.32 -23.13
C GLN A 102 -34.69 -7.05 -23.92
N SER A 103 -35.60 -6.69 -24.80
CA SER A 103 -35.70 -5.38 -25.46
C SER A 103 -36.94 -4.66 -25.01
N GLY A 104 -36.83 -3.44 -24.44
CA GLY A 104 -38.00 -2.70 -23.93
C GLY A 104 -37.82 -1.19 -23.93
N ALA A 105 -38.95 -0.48 -23.72
CA ALA A 105 -38.97 0.98 -23.63
C ALA A 105 -38.65 1.52 -22.22
N ILE A 106 -38.73 0.67 -21.19
CA ILE A 106 -38.43 1.06 -19.80
C ILE A 106 -36.94 0.86 -19.51
N ARG A 107 -36.23 1.90 -19.12
CA ARG A 107 -34.77 1.92 -18.93
C ARG A 107 -34.38 1.87 -17.45
N PRO A 108 -33.25 1.20 -17.06
CA PRO A 108 -32.41 0.37 -17.89
C PRO A 108 -33.06 -0.96 -18.22
N THR A 109 -32.93 -1.40 -19.49
CA THR A 109 -33.57 -2.62 -20.00
C THR A 109 -32.82 -3.89 -19.63
N THR A 110 -31.48 -3.88 -19.71
CA THR A 110 -30.63 -5.04 -19.41
C THR A 110 -29.95 -4.80 -18.06
N ARG A 111 -30.32 -5.57 -17.03
CA ARG A 111 -29.69 -5.54 -15.70
C ARG A 111 -28.65 -6.64 -15.52
N HIS A 112 -28.86 -7.77 -16.17
CA HIS A 112 -27.99 -8.95 -16.13
C HIS A 112 -27.44 -9.24 -17.52
N PRO A 113 -26.14 -9.49 -17.67
CA PRO A 113 -25.58 -9.95 -18.94
C PRO A 113 -26.09 -11.34 -19.27
N VAL A 114 -26.37 -11.56 -20.55
CA VAL A 114 -26.86 -12.84 -21.07
C VAL A 114 -25.77 -13.47 -21.91
N LEU A 115 -25.33 -14.69 -21.57
CA LEU A 115 -24.39 -15.49 -22.34
C LEU A 115 -25.15 -16.50 -23.21
N LEU A 116 -25.07 -16.32 -24.50
CA LEU A 116 -25.71 -17.17 -25.52
C LEU A 116 -24.66 -18.09 -26.16
N HIS A 117 -24.93 -19.38 -26.17
CA HIS A 117 -24.00 -20.37 -26.73
C HIS A 117 -24.70 -21.62 -27.16
N ARG A 118 -24.00 -22.48 -27.94
CA ARG A 118 -24.49 -23.82 -28.27
C ARG A 118 -24.28 -24.79 -27.11
N ALA A 119 -25.07 -25.85 -27.08
CA ALA A 119 -24.94 -26.91 -26.09
C ALA A 119 -23.54 -27.58 -26.14
N GLU A 120 -22.96 -27.71 -27.30
CA GLU A 120 -21.64 -28.32 -27.51
C GLU A 120 -20.51 -27.48 -26.90
N ASP A 121 -20.72 -26.18 -26.74
CA ASP A 121 -19.74 -25.22 -26.20
C ASP A 121 -19.86 -25.04 -24.67
N GLU A 122 -20.90 -25.59 -24.00
CA GLU A 122 -21.20 -25.38 -22.57
C GLU A 122 -20.03 -25.75 -21.66
N ALA A 123 -19.34 -26.85 -21.94
CA ALA A 123 -18.21 -27.32 -21.14
C ALA A 123 -17.01 -26.36 -21.16
N ALA A 124 -16.78 -25.66 -22.27
CA ALA A 124 -15.72 -24.66 -22.42
C ALA A 124 -16.07 -23.34 -21.74
N LEU A 125 -17.37 -23.08 -21.59
CA LEU A 125 -17.92 -21.85 -21.00
C LEU A 125 -18.39 -22.06 -19.55
N SER A 126 -17.97 -23.14 -18.88
CA SER A 126 -18.28 -23.41 -17.49
C SER A 126 -17.74 -22.30 -16.56
N PRO A 127 -18.34 -22.09 -15.36
CA PRO A 127 -17.90 -21.03 -14.43
C PRO A 127 -16.42 -21.09 -14.06
N GLU A 128 -15.82 -22.27 -14.05
CA GLU A 128 -14.42 -22.48 -13.70
C GLU A 128 -13.45 -22.09 -14.83
N ARG A 129 -13.96 -22.02 -16.06
CA ARG A 129 -13.14 -21.81 -17.28
C ARG A 129 -13.39 -20.49 -17.99
N PHE A 130 -14.50 -19.85 -17.71
CA PHE A 130 -14.91 -18.63 -18.40
C PHE A 130 -15.56 -17.67 -17.42
N LEU A 131 -15.01 -16.47 -17.25
CA LEU A 131 -15.47 -15.44 -16.30
C LEU A 131 -15.70 -16.00 -14.88
N PRO A 132 -14.70 -16.63 -14.22
CA PRO A 132 -14.88 -17.25 -12.92
C PRO A 132 -15.23 -16.26 -11.82
N THR A 133 -14.94 -14.97 -11.98
CA THR A 133 -15.28 -13.93 -11.00
C THR A 133 -16.76 -13.52 -11.09
N LEU A 134 -17.47 -13.86 -12.16
CA LEU A 134 -18.90 -13.57 -12.33
C LEU A 134 -19.78 -14.75 -11.93
N PRO A 135 -20.65 -14.58 -10.91
CA PRO A 135 -21.57 -15.63 -10.53
C PRO A 135 -22.53 -15.98 -11.67
N ARG A 136 -22.99 -17.23 -11.72
CA ARG A 136 -23.99 -17.70 -12.70
C ARG A 136 -25.35 -17.81 -12.03
N THR A 137 -26.40 -17.43 -12.78
CA THR A 137 -27.77 -17.71 -12.37
C THR A 137 -28.54 -18.34 -13.53
N ARG A 138 -29.42 -19.29 -13.22
CA ARG A 138 -30.30 -19.92 -14.21
C ARG A 138 -31.69 -19.33 -14.05
N THR A 139 -32.30 -18.90 -15.14
CA THR A 139 -33.69 -18.48 -15.15
C THR A 139 -34.52 -19.46 -15.97
N SER A 140 -35.70 -19.81 -15.46
CA SER A 140 -36.65 -20.66 -16.17
C SER A 140 -37.62 -19.73 -16.93
N GLY A 141 -37.38 -19.49 -18.25
CA GLY A 141 -38.34 -18.80 -19.11
C GLY A 141 -37.81 -17.63 -19.93
N MET A 142 -38.61 -17.17 -20.87
CA MET A 142 -38.30 -16.20 -21.93
C MET A 142 -38.10 -14.72 -21.50
N ASN A 143 -37.97 -14.43 -20.23
CA ASN A 143 -37.74 -13.09 -19.69
C ASN A 143 -36.46 -13.00 -18.85
N ALA A 144 -35.43 -13.73 -19.25
CA ALA A 144 -34.22 -13.93 -18.46
C ALA A 144 -33.47 -12.65 -18.07
N GLY A 145 -33.55 -11.58 -18.84
CA GLY A 145 -32.73 -10.37 -18.60
C GLY A 145 -33.37 -9.29 -17.73
N SER A 146 -34.65 -9.38 -17.35
CA SER A 146 -35.34 -8.22 -16.80
C SER A 146 -35.96 -8.37 -15.43
N GLN A 147 -36.13 -9.56 -14.90
CA GLN A 147 -36.66 -9.69 -13.56
C GLN A 147 -35.60 -9.26 -12.53
N ALA A 148 -35.85 -8.12 -11.90
CA ALA A 148 -35.37 -7.93 -10.54
C ALA A 148 -35.91 -9.11 -9.74
N LEU A 149 -35.07 -10.10 -9.46
CA LEU A 149 -35.42 -11.22 -8.60
C LEU A 149 -35.61 -10.64 -7.19
N PRO A 150 -36.85 -10.54 -6.67
CA PRO A 150 -37.09 -9.86 -5.39
C PRO A 150 -36.39 -10.62 -4.27
N GLY A 151 -35.55 -9.92 -3.50
CA GLY A 151 -34.89 -10.48 -2.32
C GLY A 151 -33.53 -11.13 -2.56
N LEU A 152 -32.88 -10.94 -3.70
CA LEU A 152 -31.51 -11.42 -3.96
C LEU A 152 -30.46 -10.45 -3.42
N ASP A 153 -29.42 -11.05 -2.80
CA ASP A 153 -28.19 -10.37 -2.39
C ASP A 153 -27.66 -9.48 -3.54
N PRO A 154 -27.21 -8.24 -3.29
CA PRO A 154 -26.57 -7.37 -4.29
C PRO A 154 -25.48 -8.04 -5.14
N LYS A 155 -24.82 -9.07 -4.62
CA LYS A 155 -23.85 -9.90 -5.36
C LYS A 155 -24.47 -10.68 -6.52
N ILE A 156 -25.77 -10.99 -6.47
CA ILE A 156 -26.49 -11.72 -7.51
C ILE A 156 -27.01 -10.76 -8.60
N ALA A 157 -27.07 -9.45 -8.31
CA ALA A 157 -27.41 -8.43 -9.31
C ALA A 157 -26.43 -8.38 -10.49
N ARG A 158 -25.22 -8.93 -10.33
CA ARG A 158 -24.15 -8.99 -11.36
C ARG A 158 -24.02 -10.38 -12.02
N ALA A 159 -24.95 -11.27 -11.81
CA ALA A 159 -24.83 -12.65 -12.32
C ALA A 159 -25.01 -12.73 -13.84
N LEU A 160 -24.18 -13.53 -14.48
CA LEU A 160 -24.26 -13.89 -15.90
C LEU A 160 -25.31 -14.98 -16.09
N ILE A 161 -26.21 -14.81 -17.06
CA ILE A 161 -27.31 -15.74 -17.36
C ILE A 161 -26.92 -16.57 -18.60
N PRO A 162 -26.53 -17.84 -18.47
CA PRO A 162 -26.27 -18.70 -19.60
C PRO A 162 -27.59 -19.18 -20.24
N ILE A 163 -27.68 -19.06 -21.57
CA ILE A 163 -28.79 -19.54 -22.40
C ILE A 163 -28.24 -20.35 -23.55
N THR A 164 -28.66 -21.60 -23.64
CA THR A 164 -28.31 -22.47 -24.78
C THR A 164 -29.24 -22.22 -25.95
N THR A 165 -28.68 -22.00 -27.15
CA THR A 165 -29.44 -21.80 -28.40
C THR A 165 -28.79 -22.53 -29.58
N SER A 166 -29.61 -23.01 -30.50
CA SER A 166 -29.14 -23.58 -31.77
C SER A 166 -28.91 -22.53 -32.87
N ALA A 167 -29.31 -21.28 -32.63
CA ALA A 167 -29.22 -20.21 -33.61
C ALA A 167 -27.77 -19.72 -33.86
N LEU A 168 -26.88 -19.87 -32.88
CA LEU A 168 -25.46 -19.57 -33.01
C LEU A 168 -24.69 -20.74 -33.65
N PRO A 169 -23.66 -20.48 -34.45
CA PRO A 169 -22.73 -21.53 -34.89
C PRO A 169 -21.90 -22.06 -33.72
N GLN A 170 -21.44 -23.31 -33.82
CA GLN A 170 -20.48 -23.86 -32.85
C GLN A 170 -19.18 -23.06 -32.84
N GLY A 171 -18.58 -22.89 -31.65
CA GLY A 171 -17.34 -22.14 -31.46
C GLY A 171 -17.55 -20.64 -31.42
N ILE A 172 -18.78 -20.15 -31.30
CA ILE A 172 -19.13 -18.74 -31.04
C ILE A 172 -19.97 -18.65 -29.78
N ALA A 173 -19.55 -17.79 -28.84
CA ALA A 173 -20.34 -17.36 -27.70
C ALA A 173 -20.64 -15.87 -27.82
N LEU A 174 -21.86 -15.45 -27.52
CA LEU A 174 -22.27 -14.05 -27.60
C LEU A 174 -22.80 -13.58 -26.25
N ILE A 175 -22.32 -12.41 -25.79
CA ILE A 175 -22.76 -11.78 -24.55
C ILE A 175 -23.52 -10.50 -24.88
N ASP A 176 -24.80 -10.43 -24.49
CA ASP A 176 -25.57 -9.19 -24.47
C ASP A 176 -25.22 -8.45 -23.17
N ALA A 177 -24.39 -7.40 -23.27
CA ALA A 177 -23.87 -6.63 -22.13
C ALA A 177 -24.81 -5.48 -21.74
N PRO A 178 -24.79 -5.05 -20.45
CA PRO A 178 -25.45 -3.83 -20.01
C PRO A 178 -24.96 -2.59 -20.77
N ASP A 179 -25.71 -1.48 -20.63
CA ASP A 179 -25.38 -0.22 -21.28
C ASP A 179 -24.10 0.39 -20.69
N ILE A 180 -23.16 0.78 -21.56
CA ILE A 180 -21.86 1.36 -21.19
C ILE A 180 -21.98 2.78 -20.63
N ASP A 181 -23.02 3.54 -21.01
CA ASP A 181 -23.34 4.88 -20.53
C ASP A 181 -24.52 4.86 -19.54
N SER A 182 -24.72 3.73 -18.84
CA SER A 182 -25.78 3.60 -17.84
C SER A 182 -25.62 4.63 -16.72
N VAL A 183 -26.73 5.09 -16.16
CA VAL A 183 -26.76 5.92 -14.95
C VAL A 183 -26.22 5.15 -13.73
N SER A 184 -26.37 3.81 -13.72
CA SER A 184 -25.81 2.94 -12.69
C SER A 184 -24.30 2.73 -12.91
N GLU A 185 -23.51 3.12 -11.93
CA GLU A 185 -22.05 2.87 -11.92
C GLU A 185 -21.72 1.37 -11.95
N GLU A 186 -22.53 0.56 -11.26
CA GLU A 186 -22.41 -0.91 -11.27
C GLU A 186 -22.55 -1.49 -12.68
N ASN A 187 -23.50 -1.00 -13.48
CA ASN A 187 -23.69 -1.46 -14.85
C ASN A 187 -22.54 -1.03 -15.76
N ARG A 188 -22.02 0.20 -15.58
CA ARG A 188 -20.83 0.65 -16.34
C ARG A 188 -19.61 -0.21 -16.02
N THR A 189 -19.38 -0.49 -14.73
CA THR A 189 -18.28 -1.34 -14.29
C THR A 189 -18.42 -2.75 -14.85
N LEU A 190 -19.61 -3.33 -14.78
CA LEU A 190 -19.87 -4.67 -15.34
C LEU A 190 -19.69 -4.72 -16.87
N ALA A 191 -20.14 -3.70 -17.59
CA ALA A 191 -19.93 -3.59 -19.03
C ALA A 191 -18.42 -3.55 -19.37
N LYS A 192 -17.63 -2.76 -18.64
CA LYS A 192 -16.17 -2.70 -18.79
C LYS A 192 -15.49 -4.05 -18.49
N GLU A 193 -15.92 -4.74 -17.45
CA GLU A 193 -15.42 -6.09 -17.11
C GLU A 193 -15.70 -7.10 -18.23
N LEU A 194 -16.91 -7.12 -18.76
CA LEU A 194 -17.28 -8.00 -19.87
C LEU A 194 -16.49 -7.68 -21.15
N LEU A 195 -16.31 -6.39 -21.46
CA LEU A 195 -15.49 -5.97 -22.59
C LEU A 195 -14.02 -6.38 -22.40
N SER A 196 -13.51 -6.37 -21.18
CA SER A 196 -12.14 -6.79 -20.89
C SER A 196 -11.90 -8.28 -21.07
N ALA A 197 -12.96 -9.09 -21.12
CA ALA A 197 -12.95 -10.52 -21.35
C ALA A 197 -13.45 -10.93 -22.75
N ALA A 198 -13.68 -9.96 -23.64
CA ALA A 198 -14.09 -10.20 -25.01
C ALA A 198 -12.90 -10.54 -25.91
N ASP A 199 -13.07 -11.52 -26.81
CA ASP A 199 -12.14 -11.72 -27.94
C ASP A 199 -12.46 -10.75 -29.08
N LEU A 200 -13.74 -10.41 -29.23
CA LEU A 200 -14.25 -9.50 -30.22
C LEU A 200 -15.35 -8.65 -29.61
N TRP A 201 -15.27 -7.34 -29.82
CA TRP A 201 -16.31 -6.42 -29.40
C TRP A 201 -17.21 -6.04 -30.58
N LEU A 202 -18.52 -6.38 -30.51
CA LEU A 202 -19.53 -5.90 -31.41
C LEU A 202 -20.12 -4.59 -30.85
N PHE A 203 -19.54 -3.47 -31.27
CA PHE A 203 -19.95 -2.14 -30.83
C PHE A 203 -21.20 -1.69 -31.58
N VAL A 204 -22.31 -1.45 -30.85
CA VAL A 204 -23.57 -1.00 -31.42
C VAL A 204 -23.79 0.47 -31.06
N THR A 205 -23.89 1.31 -32.09
CA THR A 205 -24.19 2.72 -31.97
C THR A 205 -25.33 3.13 -32.92
N THR A 206 -25.72 4.40 -32.93
CA THR A 206 -26.78 4.92 -33.82
C THR A 206 -26.26 6.11 -34.59
N ALA A 207 -26.92 6.45 -35.70
CA ALA A 207 -26.63 7.65 -36.51
C ALA A 207 -26.56 8.95 -35.68
N ASN A 208 -27.30 9.03 -34.57
CA ASN A 208 -27.37 10.21 -33.72
C ASN A 208 -26.32 10.19 -32.58
N ARG A 209 -25.62 9.08 -32.33
CA ARG A 209 -24.76 8.88 -31.16
C ARG A 209 -23.38 8.28 -31.47
N TYR A 210 -23.06 8.04 -32.75
CA TYR A 210 -21.79 7.42 -33.13
C TYR A 210 -20.57 8.27 -32.77
N ALA A 211 -20.75 9.59 -32.61
CA ALA A 211 -19.70 10.55 -32.24
C ALA A 211 -19.72 10.95 -30.75
N ASP A 212 -20.53 10.28 -29.90
CA ASP A 212 -20.58 10.57 -28.45
C ASP A 212 -19.24 10.24 -27.78
N ALA A 213 -18.77 11.09 -26.86
CA ALA A 213 -17.47 10.96 -26.19
C ALA A 213 -17.32 9.65 -25.39
N VAL A 214 -18.31 9.28 -24.56
CA VAL A 214 -18.23 8.09 -23.68
C VAL A 214 -18.02 6.79 -24.46
N PRO A 215 -18.76 6.48 -25.54
CA PRO A 215 -18.45 5.34 -26.39
C PRO A 215 -17.05 5.39 -27.01
N TRP A 216 -16.57 6.58 -27.39
CA TRP A 216 -15.24 6.72 -27.99
C TRP A 216 -14.12 6.42 -27.02
N GLU A 217 -14.22 6.83 -25.75
CA GLU A 217 -13.23 6.47 -24.71
C GLU A 217 -13.07 4.94 -24.63
N LEU A 218 -14.18 4.20 -24.64
CA LEU A 218 -14.13 2.73 -24.59
C LEU A 218 -13.61 2.10 -25.88
N LEU A 219 -13.88 2.72 -27.04
CA LEU A 219 -13.28 2.27 -28.32
C LEU A 219 -11.77 2.46 -28.30
N HIS A 220 -11.26 3.58 -27.78
CA HIS A 220 -9.82 3.79 -27.61
C HIS A 220 -9.22 2.79 -26.61
N GLU A 221 -9.89 2.51 -25.50
CA GLU A 221 -9.45 1.50 -24.53
C GLU A 221 -9.37 0.10 -25.17
N ALA A 222 -10.39 -0.28 -25.95
CA ALA A 222 -10.40 -1.56 -26.67
C ALA A 222 -9.29 -1.64 -27.73
N ALA A 223 -9.07 -0.57 -28.48
CA ALA A 223 -8.01 -0.49 -29.48
C ALA A 223 -6.61 -0.56 -28.86
N ALA A 224 -6.37 0.13 -27.74
CA ALA A 224 -5.12 0.07 -26.99
C ALA A 224 -4.79 -1.37 -26.52
N ARG A 225 -5.81 -2.18 -26.27
CA ARG A 225 -5.70 -3.61 -25.91
C ARG A 225 -5.70 -4.55 -27.11
N SER A 226 -5.69 -4.00 -28.32
CA SER A 226 -5.78 -4.78 -29.58
C SER A 226 -7.00 -5.69 -29.67
N ILE A 227 -8.09 -5.37 -28.97
CA ILE A 227 -9.36 -6.13 -29.08
C ILE A 227 -9.91 -5.95 -30.50
N ALA A 228 -10.33 -7.05 -31.14
CA ALA A 228 -10.98 -6.97 -32.43
C ALA A 228 -12.34 -6.26 -32.30
N ILE A 229 -12.57 -5.23 -33.11
CA ILE A 229 -13.78 -4.39 -33.06
C ILE A 229 -14.58 -4.56 -34.34
N ALA A 230 -15.85 -4.92 -34.21
CA ALA A 230 -16.84 -4.83 -35.29
C ALA A 230 -17.87 -3.77 -34.89
N VAL A 231 -18.31 -2.92 -35.81
CA VAL A 231 -19.25 -1.83 -35.56
C VAL A 231 -20.57 -2.08 -36.25
N VAL A 232 -21.67 -1.89 -35.50
CA VAL A 232 -23.02 -1.83 -36.07
C VAL A 232 -23.56 -0.43 -35.88
N LEU A 233 -23.72 0.27 -37.01
CA LEU A 233 -24.34 1.59 -37.06
C LEU A 233 -25.86 1.39 -37.29
N ASN A 234 -26.63 1.49 -36.21
CA ASN A 234 -28.05 1.20 -36.20
C ASN A 234 -28.90 2.46 -36.37
N ARG A 235 -30.15 2.31 -36.83
CA ARG A 235 -31.12 3.40 -37.02
C ARG A 235 -30.60 4.53 -37.91
N VAL A 236 -29.99 4.15 -39.03
CA VAL A 236 -29.56 5.12 -40.01
C VAL A 236 -30.76 5.55 -40.84
N PRO A 237 -30.99 6.87 -41.05
CA PRO A 237 -32.03 7.32 -41.95
C PRO A 237 -31.84 6.74 -43.36
N GLU A 238 -32.96 6.40 -44.03
CA GLU A 238 -32.92 5.89 -45.38
C GLU A 238 -32.32 6.94 -46.35
N GLY A 239 -31.30 6.54 -47.08
CA GLY A 239 -30.55 7.39 -48.01
C GLY A 239 -29.28 8.05 -47.46
N ASP A 240 -29.04 8.01 -46.12
CA ASP A 240 -27.85 8.58 -45.48
C ASP A 240 -26.79 7.52 -45.14
N GLU A 241 -27.02 6.25 -45.50
CA GLU A 241 -26.18 5.11 -45.06
C GLU A 241 -24.72 5.29 -45.43
N GLU A 242 -24.45 5.58 -46.69
CA GLU A 242 -23.08 5.72 -47.22
C GLU A 242 -22.36 6.94 -46.60
N ALA A 243 -23.07 8.04 -46.44
CA ALA A 243 -22.51 9.28 -45.88
C ALA A 243 -22.07 9.10 -44.44
N ILE A 244 -22.93 8.51 -43.58
CA ILE A 244 -22.68 8.33 -42.15
C ILE A 244 -21.64 7.20 -41.95
N GLU A 245 -21.70 6.15 -42.73
CA GLU A 245 -20.69 5.06 -42.67
C GLU A 245 -19.30 5.58 -43.02
N ASN A 246 -19.17 6.40 -44.09
CA ASN A 246 -17.90 6.98 -44.50
C ASN A 246 -17.35 7.96 -43.44
N ASP A 247 -18.20 8.77 -42.79
CA ASP A 247 -17.80 9.65 -41.71
C ASP A 247 -17.30 8.86 -40.49
N LEU A 248 -18.06 7.83 -40.07
CA LEU A 248 -17.63 6.94 -39.00
C LEU A 248 -16.30 6.23 -39.32
N ARG A 249 -16.12 5.74 -40.56
CA ARG A 249 -14.89 5.11 -41.01
C ARG A 249 -13.71 6.08 -40.94
N ARG A 250 -13.91 7.32 -41.41
CA ARG A 250 -12.90 8.37 -41.30
C ARG A 250 -12.52 8.63 -39.82
N MET A 251 -13.50 8.75 -38.93
CA MET A 251 -13.27 8.98 -37.50
C MET A 251 -12.49 7.82 -36.86
N LEU A 252 -12.82 6.58 -37.19
CA LEU A 252 -12.12 5.39 -36.72
C LEU A 252 -10.66 5.36 -37.22
N ASP A 253 -10.44 5.66 -38.50
CA ASP A 253 -9.11 5.71 -39.10
C ASP A 253 -8.25 6.84 -38.49
N GLU A 254 -8.81 8.04 -38.27
CA GLU A 254 -8.16 9.16 -37.58
C GLU A 254 -7.78 8.82 -36.15
N ALA A 255 -8.57 8.00 -35.46
CA ALA A 255 -8.31 7.50 -34.13
C ALA A 255 -7.37 6.28 -34.10
N GLY A 256 -6.94 5.76 -35.26
CA GLY A 256 -6.12 4.54 -35.35
C GLY A 256 -6.86 3.26 -34.96
N ILE A 257 -8.20 3.27 -35.02
CA ILE A 257 -9.04 2.13 -34.66
C ILE A 257 -9.44 1.36 -35.93
N HIS A 258 -8.94 0.13 -36.05
CA HIS A 258 -9.23 -0.69 -37.21
C HIS A 258 -10.40 -1.66 -36.93
N ALA A 259 -11.59 -1.32 -37.42
CA ALA A 259 -12.74 -2.19 -37.32
C ALA A 259 -12.64 -3.33 -38.33
N VAL A 260 -12.87 -4.59 -37.87
CA VAL A 260 -12.88 -5.78 -38.74
C VAL A 260 -14.15 -5.87 -39.61
N LEU A 261 -15.19 -5.18 -39.19
CA LEU A 261 -16.48 -5.05 -39.91
C LEU A 261 -17.15 -3.75 -39.51
N ILE A 262 -17.73 -3.05 -40.49
CA ILE A 262 -18.73 -1.99 -40.25
C ILE A 262 -20.00 -2.42 -40.97
N HIS A 263 -21.12 -2.47 -40.23
CA HIS A 263 -22.42 -2.88 -40.78
C HIS A 263 -23.48 -1.82 -40.45
N THR A 264 -24.13 -1.31 -41.47
CA THR A 264 -25.15 -0.26 -41.38
C THR A 264 -26.55 -0.87 -41.43
N VAL A 265 -27.42 -0.47 -40.49
CA VAL A 265 -28.80 -0.88 -40.37
C VAL A 265 -29.70 0.33 -40.46
N THR A 266 -30.53 0.41 -41.49
CA THR A 266 -31.50 1.48 -41.69
C THR A 266 -32.60 1.46 -40.62
N GLU A 267 -33.12 2.65 -40.29
CA GLU A 267 -34.25 2.79 -39.37
C GLU A 267 -35.50 2.11 -39.96
N GLN A 268 -36.05 1.19 -39.18
CA GLN A 268 -37.19 0.41 -39.58
C GLN A 268 -38.13 0.07 -38.43
N GLN A 269 -39.37 -0.27 -38.75
CA GLN A 269 -40.31 -0.76 -37.76
C GLN A 269 -39.91 -2.15 -37.25
N ARG A 270 -40.14 -2.40 -35.97
CA ARG A 270 -39.97 -3.72 -35.36
C ARG A 270 -41.24 -4.53 -35.53
N ASP A 271 -41.08 -5.85 -35.63
CA ASP A 271 -42.23 -6.77 -35.65
C ASP A 271 -42.92 -6.88 -34.28
N GLU A 272 -43.99 -7.67 -34.18
CA GLU A 272 -44.76 -7.92 -32.96
C GLU A 272 -43.90 -8.50 -31.80
N LYS A 273 -42.75 -9.16 -32.12
CA LYS A 273 -41.80 -9.70 -31.17
C LYS A 273 -40.69 -8.71 -30.80
N GLY A 274 -40.75 -7.50 -31.35
CA GLY A 274 -39.76 -6.43 -31.09
C GLY A 274 -38.45 -6.60 -31.88
N MET A 275 -38.41 -7.45 -32.91
CA MET A 275 -37.23 -7.75 -33.75
C MET A 275 -37.25 -6.89 -35.02
N LEU A 276 -36.08 -6.75 -35.64
CA LEU A 276 -35.90 -6.14 -36.95
C LEU A 276 -36.20 -7.16 -38.07
N ALA A 277 -36.38 -6.71 -39.32
CA ALA A 277 -36.46 -7.61 -40.44
C ALA A 277 -35.15 -8.38 -40.59
N PRO A 278 -35.16 -9.74 -40.68
CA PRO A 278 -33.94 -10.54 -40.76
C PRO A 278 -32.99 -10.16 -41.91
N VAL A 279 -33.55 -9.65 -43.02
CA VAL A 279 -32.74 -9.23 -44.18
C VAL A 279 -31.79 -8.08 -43.86
N SER A 280 -32.14 -7.21 -42.92
CA SER A 280 -31.32 -6.06 -42.54
C SER A 280 -30.04 -6.48 -41.78
N LEU A 281 -30.03 -7.68 -41.20
CA LEU A 281 -28.86 -8.24 -40.50
C LEU A 281 -28.23 -9.41 -41.26
N ALA A 282 -28.71 -9.71 -42.49
CA ALA A 282 -28.20 -10.85 -43.26
C ALA A 282 -26.67 -10.82 -43.46
N PRO A 283 -26.00 -9.70 -43.79
CA PRO A 283 -24.53 -9.64 -43.91
C PRO A 283 -23.84 -9.95 -42.58
N LEU A 284 -24.30 -9.39 -41.46
CA LEU A 284 -23.75 -9.66 -40.14
C LEU A 284 -23.97 -11.13 -39.71
N THR A 285 -25.15 -11.66 -39.98
CA THR A 285 -25.46 -13.07 -39.69
C THR A 285 -24.58 -14.02 -40.51
N LEU A 286 -24.34 -13.71 -41.80
CA LEU A 286 -23.46 -14.50 -42.66
C LEU A 286 -22.01 -14.43 -42.12
N TRP A 287 -21.52 -13.25 -41.79
CA TRP A 287 -20.17 -13.06 -41.25
C TRP A 287 -19.95 -13.86 -39.95
N ILE A 288 -20.92 -13.84 -39.02
CA ILE A 288 -20.82 -14.63 -37.76
C ILE A 288 -20.83 -16.15 -38.08
N ARG A 289 -21.61 -16.60 -39.08
CA ARG A 289 -21.64 -18.01 -39.51
C ARG A 289 -20.33 -18.44 -40.16
N GLU A 290 -19.78 -17.60 -41.03
CA GLU A 290 -18.47 -17.83 -41.67
C GLU A 290 -17.37 -17.91 -40.61
N LEU A 291 -17.36 -16.97 -39.67
CA LEU A 291 -16.43 -16.97 -38.52
C LEU A 291 -16.60 -18.24 -37.66
N GLY A 292 -17.84 -18.70 -37.46
CA GLY A 292 -18.13 -19.95 -36.76
C GLY A 292 -17.60 -21.19 -37.49
N ALA A 293 -17.61 -21.19 -38.83
CA ALA A 293 -17.10 -22.28 -39.64
C ALA A 293 -15.56 -22.29 -39.77
N ASP A 294 -14.90 -21.14 -39.61
CA ASP A 294 -13.44 -20.95 -39.75
C ASP A 294 -12.73 -20.96 -38.40
N ALA A 295 -12.37 -22.14 -37.90
CA ALA A 295 -11.63 -22.26 -36.63
C ALA A 295 -10.25 -21.55 -36.65
N PRO A 296 -9.45 -21.59 -37.74
CA PRO A 296 -8.23 -20.79 -37.87
C PRO A 296 -8.45 -19.28 -37.71
N ALA A 297 -9.51 -18.72 -38.33
CA ALA A 297 -9.83 -17.29 -38.21
C ALA A 297 -10.22 -16.90 -36.78
N ARG A 298 -11.05 -17.72 -36.10
CA ARG A 298 -11.39 -17.54 -34.70
C ARG A 298 -10.13 -17.52 -33.81
N ALA A 299 -9.27 -18.54 -34.03
CA ALA A 299 -8.02 -18.63 -33.26
C ALA A 299 -7.06 -17.43 -33.52
N ALA A 300 -7.06 -16.88 -34.73
CA ALA A 300 -6.27 -15.70 -35.07
C ALA A 300 -6.77 -14.46 -34.29
N ILE A 301 -8.07 -14.22 -34.26
CA ILE A 301 -8.69 -13.14 -33.51
C ILE A 301 -8.38 -13.29 -31.99
N ALA A 302 -8.61 -14.49 -31.44
CA ALA A 302 -8.36 -14.75 -30.03
C ALA A 302 -6.88 -14.55 -29.65
N ARG A 303 -5.93 -14.98 -30.50
CA ARG A 303 -4.49 -14.75 -30.25
C ARG A 303 -4.12 -13.28 -30.35
N GLN A 304 -4.67 -12.53 -31.29
CA GLN A 304 -4.41 -11.10 -31.42
C GLN A 304 -4.86 -10.34 -30.13
N THR A 305 -6.09 -10.59 -29.71
CA THR A 305 -6.65 -9.96 -28.51
C THR A 305 -5.91 -10.40 -27.24
N LEU A 306 -5.54 -11.69 -27.12
CA LEU A 306 -4.76 -12.18 -26.00
C LEU A 306 -3.36 -11.53 -25.96
N ALA A 307 -2.68 -11.38 -27.09
CA ALA A 307 -1.38 -10.71 -27.17
C ALA A 307 -1.47 -9.25 -26.68
N GLY A 308 -2.50 -8.51 -27.12
CA GLY A 308 -2.74 -7.14 -26.65
C GLY A 308 -3.09 -7.06 -25.15
N ALA A 309 -3.84 -8.02 -24.64
CA ALA A 309 -4.14 -8.10 -23.20
C ALA A 309 -2.89 -8.38 -22.36
N VAL A 310 -1.99 -9.26 -22.83
CA VAL A 310 -0.72 -9.56 -22.16
C VAL A 310 0.24 -8.36 -22.24
N ASP A 311 0.28 -7.65 -23.37
CA ASP A 311 1.08 -6.44 -23.53
C ASP A 311 0.63 -5.32 -22.57
N THR A 312 -0.69 -5.09 -22.49
CA THR A 312 -1.28 -4.15 -21.53
C THR A 312 -0.96 -4.55 -20.08
N LEU A 313 -1.03 -5.86 -19.77
CA LEU A 313 -0.67 -6.36 -18.44
C LEU A 313 0.80 -6.05 -18.10
N ALA A 314 1.72 -6.22 -19.05
CA ALA A 314 3.13 -5.88 -18.84
C ALA A 314 3.34 -4.39 -18.52
N GLY A 315 2.71 -3.49 -19.29
CA GLY A 315 2.74 -2.05 -19.01
C GLY A 315 2.17 -1.70 -17.64
N ASN A 316 1.07 -2.33 -17.26
CA ASN A 316 0.44 -2.13 -15.96
C ASN A 316 1.31 -2.67 -14.79
N LEU A 317 2.03 -3.78 -14.99
CA LEU A 317 2.99 -4.30 -14.02
C LEU A 317 4.19 -3.36 -13.84
N GLN A 318 4.70 -2.75 -14.93
CA GLN A 318 5.76 -1.72 -14.82
C GLN A 318 5.28 -0.52 -14.01
N ALA A 319 4.06 -0.09 -14.25
CA ALA A 319 3.43 0.99 -13.53
C ALA A 319 3.28 0.66 -12.02
N LEU A 320 2.87 -0.56 -11.72
CA LEU A 320 2.74 -1.04 -10.34
C LEU A 320 4.11 -1.18 -9.65
N ALA A 321 5.16 -1.59 -10.38
CA ALA A 321 6.53 -1.63 -9.85
C ALA A 321 7.01 -0.22 -9.43
N ALA A 322 6.73 0.79 -10.24
CA ALA A 322 7.05 2.17 -9.90
C ALA A 322 6.30 2.67 -8.66
N GLU A 323 5.03 2.31 -8.49
CA GLU A 323 4.27 2.62 -7.28
C GLU A 323 4.84 1.91 -6.06
N GLN A 324 5.17 0.62 -6.17
CA GLN A 324 5.76 -0.15 -5.09
C GLN A 324 7.12 0.42 -4.64
N ALA A 325 7.95 0.88 -5.59
CA ALA A 325 9.20 1.56 -5.27
C ALA A 325 8.94 2.86 -4.47
N ARG A 326 7.88 3.62 -4.81
CA ARG A 326 7.48 4.81 -4.03
C ARG A 326 7.00 4.44 -2.63
N GLN A 327 6.23 3.36 -2.49
CA GLN A 327 5.80 2.85 -1.19
C GLN A 327 7.01 2.51 -0.30
N GLN A 328 7.99 1.79 -0.85
CA GLN A 328 9.23 1.43 -0.15
C GLN A 328 10.04 2.67 0.25
N ALA A 329 10.22 3.62 -0.65
CA ALA A 329 10.95 4.86 -0.37
C ALA A 329 10.26 5.71 0.71
N ALA A 330 8.93 5.82 0.65
CA ALA A 330 8.16 6.53 1.67
C ALA A 330 8.27 5.85 3.05
N HIS A 331 8.14 4.53 3.10
CA HIS A 331 8.31 3.74 4.32
C HIS A 331 9.70 3.93 4.94
N GLN A 332 10.77 3.79 4.13
CA GLN A 332 12.14 3.98 4.58
C GLN A 332 12.38 5.41 5.09
N SER A 333 11.85 6.42 4.40
CA SER A 333 11.97 7.81 4.83
C SER A 333 11.28 8.06 6.18
N LEU A 334 10.09 7.51 6.39
CA LEU A 334 9.36 7.66 7.64
C LEU A 334 10.07 6.92 8.80
N ALA A 335 10.62 5.74 8.53
CA ALA A 335 11.42 4.98 9.50
C ALA A 335 12.69 5.75 9.89
N ALA A 336 13.42 6.30 8.89
CA ALA A 336 14.62 7.09 9.13
C ALA A 336 14.32 8.34 9.98
N ILE A 337 13.22 9.04 9.71
CA ILE A 337 12.79 10.20 10.51
C ILE A 337 12.59 9.81 11.98
N ALA A 338 11.90 8.70 12.25
CA ALA A 338 11.69 8.25 13.63
C ALA A 338 13.02 7.88 14.32
N SER A 339 13.91 7.15 13.62
CA SER A 339 15.22 6.79 14.16
C SER A 339 16.07 8.01 14.49
N GLU A 340 16.20 8.96 13.54
CA GLU A 340 16.96 10.20 13.71
C GLU A 340 16.50 10.99 14.94
N GLU A 341 15.21 11.20 15.12
CA GLU A 341 14.69 12.02 16.23
C GLU A 341 14.94 11.36 17.59
N TYR A 342 14.89 10.04 17.68
CA TYR A 342 15.19 9.31 18.92
C TYR A 342 16.70 9.15 19.17
N GLU A 343 17.53 9.07 18.13
CA GLU A 343 18.99 9.16 18.25
C GLU A 343 19.43 10.56 18.73
N ASP A 344 18.81 11.63 18.22
CA ASP A 344 19.03 12.99 18.65
C ASP A 344 18.58 13.19 20.11
N ALA A 345 17.49 12.55 20.54
CA ALA A 345 17.06 12.56 21.94
C ALA A 345 18.12 11.93 22.84
N LEU A 346 18.67 10.77 22.48
CA LEU A 346 19.76 10.14 23.24
C LEU A 346 21.01 11.03 23.30
N THR A 347 21.37 11.65 22.18
CA THR A 347 22.49 12.61 22.10
C THR A 347 22.26 13.82 23.01
N THR A 348 21.02 14.31 23.06
CA THR A 348 20.62 15.41 23.94
C THR A 348 20.76 15.02 25.43
N ILE A 349 20.31 13.81 25.79
CA ILE A 349 20.49 13.27 27.14
C ILE A 349 21.98 13.15 27.47
N ASP A 350 22.77 12.57 26.58
CA ASP A 350 24.23 12.42 26.76
C ASP A 350 24.94 13.76 26.91
N GLY A 351 24.53 14.76 26.12
CA GLY A 351 24.99 16.15 26.23
C GLY A 351 24.70 16.74 27.61
N ALA A 352 23.45 16.63 28.06
CA ALA A 352 23.03 17.17 29.39
C ALA A 352 23.74 16.45 30.55
N LEU A 353 24.05 15.17 30.40
CA LEU A 353 24.84 14.41 31.38
C LEU A 353 26.31 14.84 31.36
N SER A 354 26.82 15.39 30.24
CA SER A 354 28.24 15.74 30.06
C SER A 354 28.60 17.19 30.37
N ASP A 355 27.70 18.14 30.05
CA ASP A 355 27.98 19.56 30.11
C ASP A 355 27.84 20.16 31.54
N GLY A 356 27.52 19.31 32.51
CA GLY A 356 27.31 19.70 33.90
C GLY A 356 26.01 20.50 34.11
N SER A 357 25.10 20.57 33.15
CA SER A 357 23.81 21.27 33.31
C SER A 357 22.96 20.69 34.44
N LEU A 358 22.99 19.37 34.59
CA LEU A 358 22.34 18.64 35.69
C LEU A 358 22.90 18.99 37.06
N LEU A 359 24.13 19.44 37.15
CA LEU A 359 24.77 19.83 38.40
C LEU A 359 24.53 21.30 38.76
N ARG A 360 23.74 22.05 37.98
CA ARG A 360 23.41 23.47 38.23
C ARG A 360 22.13 23.59 39.07
N GLY A 361 21.92 24.77 39.64
CA GLY A 361 20.69 25.08 40.36
C GLY A 361 20.54 24.31 41.67
N GLU A 362 19.46 23.55 41.79
CA GLU A 362 19.09 22.86 43.03
C GLU A 362 20.10 21.78 43.44
N VAL A 363 20.59 21.00 42.48
CA VAL A 363 21.60 19.97 42.73
C VAL A 363 22.88 20.59 43.31
N LEU A 364 23.35 21.69 42.73
CA LEU A 364 24.53 22.39 43.19
C LEU A 364 24.33 22.97 44.59
N SER A 365 23.16 23.56 44.86
CA SER A 365 22.82 24.08 46.18
C SER A 365 22.82 22.98 47.24
N ARG A 366 22.16 21.85 46.97
CA ARG A 366 22.08 20.70 47.89
C ARG A 366 23.43 19.99 48.04
N TRP A 367 24.22 19.98 46.97
CA TRP A 367 25.60 19.49 47.03
C TRP A 367 26.49 20.36 47.92
N HIS A 368 26.38 21.70 47.84
CA HIS A 368 27.08 22.61 48.73
C HIS A 368 26.66 22.42 50.20
N ASP A 369 25.38 22.21 50.46
CA ASP A 369 24.89 21.90 51.80
C ASP A 369 25.43 20.56 52.32
N PHE A 370 25.57 19.56 51.43
CA PHE A 370 26.12 18.25 51.76
C PHE A 370 27.63 18.28 52.05
N VAL A 371 28.41 18.98 51.23
CA VAL A 371 29.87 19.07 51.39
C VAL A 371 30.27 20.09 52.50
N GLY A 372 29.36 20.98 52.88
CA GLY A 372 29.57 22.02 53.88
C GLY A 372 30.13 23.33 53.32
N THR A 373 29.57 24.46 53.79
CA THR A 373 29.89 25.79 53.29
C THR A 373 31.18 26.36 53.83
N GLY A 374 31.99 26.96 52.97
CA GLY A 374 32.88 28.10 53.23
C GLY A 374 34.13 27.89 54.07
N ASP A 375 34.10 27.28 55.21
CA ASP A 375 35.26 27.07 56.08
C ASP A 375 36.16 25.92 55.62
N PHE A 376 35.59 24.98 54.84
CA PHE A 376 36.28 23.86 54.25
C PHE A 376 37.23 24.30 53.09
N PHE A 377 36.82 25.26 52.29
CA PHE A 377 37.64 25.77 51.18
C PHE A 377 38.83 26.62 51.64
N ARG A 378 38.72 27.28 52.78
CA ARG A 378 39.82 28.08 53.35
C ARG A 378 40.92 27.27 54.00
N SER A 379 40.68 25.97 54.26
CA SER A 379 41.69 25.06 54.85
C SER A 379 42.48 24.19 53.87
N LEU A 380 42.20 24.32 52.56
CA LEU A 380 42.80 23.48 51.51
C LEU A 380 44.29 23.73 51.28
N ASP A 381 44.83 24.81 51.80
CA ASP A 381 46.24 25.17 51.60
C ASP A 381 47.23 24.48 52.58
N SER A 382 46.73 23.65 53.49
CA SER A 382 47.62 22.97 54.44
C SER A 382 47.23 21.52 54.72
N THR A 383 47.93 20.59 54.04
CA THR A 383 48.17 19.19 54.45
C THR A 383 47.01 18.21 54.36
N ILE A 384 47.01 17.40 53.32
CA ILE A 384 46.07 16.32 52.91
C ILE A 384 45.65 15.35 54.06
N GLY A 385 46.45 15.15 55.06
CA GLY A 385 46.20 14.22 56.18
C GLY A 385 45.14 14.70 57.19
N ARG A 386 45.01 15.99 57.42
CA ARG A 386 44.04 16.55 58.38
C ARG A 386 42.65 16.79 57.77
N LEU A 387 42.58 16.83 56.45
CA LEU A 387 41.32 16.99 55.67
C LEU A 387 40.43 15.75 55.80
N ARG A 388 41.04 14.55 55.74
CA ARG A 388 40.35 13.24 55.77
C ARG A 388 39.53 13.04 57.03
N ASP A 389 40.09 13.41 58.20
CA ASP A 389 39.44 13.15 59.49
C ASP A 389 38.32 14.15 59.79
N ARG A 390 38.41 15.40 59.29
CA ARG A 390 37.35 16.41 59.42
C ARG A 390 36.16 16.18 58.45
N VAL A 391 36.41 15.81 57.19
CA VAL A 391 35.36 15.48 56.23
C VAL A 391 34.63 14.19 56.64
N GLY A 392 35.39 13.18 57.08
CA GLY A 392 34.78 11.93 57.56
C GLY A 392 33.95 12.10 58.83
N SER A 393 34.23 13.12 59.67
CA SER A 393 33.41 13.44 60.87
C SER A 393 32.19 14.28 60.53
N ALA A 394 32.25 15.20 59.56
CA ALA A 394 31.14 16.00 59.10
C ALA A 394 30.09 15.17 58.33
N LEU A 395 30.54 14.20 57.52
CA LEU A 395 29.66 13.34 56.74
C LEU A 395 29.02 12.22 57.57
N ARG A 396 29.60 11.79 58.69
CA ARG A 396 29.04 10.74 59.57
C ARG A 396 27.73 11.12 60.26
N GLY A 397 27.31 12.38 60.21
CA GLY A 397 26.11 12.87 60.87
C GLY A 397 24.93 13.26 59.94
N GLN A 398 25.04 13.13 58.62
CA GLN A 398 24.03 13.65 57.68
C GLN A 398 23.60 12.69 56.59
N PRO A 399 23.00 11.52 56.89
CA PRO A 399 22.41 10.66 55.86
C PRO A 399 21.27 11.38 55.08
N ALA A 400 20.56 12.32 55.71
CA ALA A 400 19.49 13.12 55.10
C ALA A 400 20.00 14.14 54.05
N ALA A 401 21.25 14.60 54.13
CA ALA A 401 21.81 15.54 53.14
C ALA A 401 22.25 14.80 51.85
N ALA A 402 22.82 13.60 51.98
CA ALA A 402 23.13 12.75 50.83
C ALA A 402 21.84 12.35 50.04
N GLN A 403 20.77 12.00 50.76
CA GLN A 403 19.48 11.67 50.16
C GLN A 403 18.92 12.85 49.38
N LYS A 404 19.01 14.07 49.86
CA LYS A 404 18.51 15.26 49.13
C LYS A 404 19.28 15.55 47.84
N VAL A 405 20.56 15.22 47.76
CA VAL A 405 21.33 15.35 46.51
C VAL A 405 20.92 14.23 45.52
N GLU A 406 20.71 13.04 46.01
CA GLU A 406 20.22 11.88 45.23
C GLU A 406 18.85 12.20 44.63
N ASP A 407 17.89 12.67 45.42
CA ASP A 407 16.54 13.05 44.98
C ASP A 407 16.59 14.18 43.92
N ALA A 408 17.49 15.14 44.08
CA ALA A 408 17.64 16.24 43.11
C ALA A 408 18.28 15.77 41.78
N LEU A 409 19.25 14.85 41.84
CA LEU A 409 19.83 14.22 40.64
C LEU A 409 18.78 13.37 39.91
N GLU A 410 18.04 12.55 40.65
CA GLU A 410 16.94 11.73 40.09
C GLU A 410 15.94 12.63 39.36
N SER A 411 15.47 13.70 40.01
CA SER A 411 14.52 14.66 39.42
C SER A 411 15.11 15.38 38.19
N GLY A 412 16.39 15.71 38.21
CA GLY A 412 17.07 16.34 37.07
C GLY A 412 17.20 15.43 35.88
N ILE A 413 17.66 14.19 36.06
CA ILE A 413 17.77 13.18 35.02
C ILE A 413 16.38 12.87 34.46
N HIS A 414 15.41 12.65 35.35
CA HIS A 414 14.03 12.35 34.97
C HIS A 414 13.44 13.45 34.05
N ALA A 415 13.59 14.72 34.42
CA ALA A 415 13.10 15.84 33.63
C ALA A 415 13.75 15.92 32.23
N VAL A 416 15.08 15.70 32.13
CA VAL A 416 15.80 15.72 30.86
C VAL A 416 15.33 14.60 29.96
N VAL A 417 15.14 13.40 30.49
CA VAL A 417 14.70 12.23 29.69
C VAL A 417 13.28 12.42 29.18
N LEU A 418 12.35 12.88 30.02
CA LEU A 418 10.97 13.16 29.62
C LEU A 418 10.90 14.23 28.53
N ASP A 419 11.64 15.35 28.70
CA ASP A 419 11.67 16.43 27.72
C ASP A 419 12.27 15.98 26.39
N ALA A 420 13.35 15.20 26.41
CA ALA A 420 13.97 14.66 25.20
C ALA A 420 13.03 13.67 24.46
N ALA A 421 12.38 12.76 25.17
CA ALA A 421 11.43 11.81 24.60
C ALA A 421 10.19 12.52 24.03
N ALA A 422 9.63 13.50 24.75
CA ALA A 422 8.49 14.28 24.27
C ALA A 422 8.82 15.06 22.99
N ARG A 423 10.01 15.68 22.92
CA ARG A 423 10.48 16.37 21.71
C ARG A 423 10.66 15.40 20.55
N ALA A 424 11.30 14.26 20.76
CA ALA A 424 11.48 13.25 19.71
C ALA A 424 10.14 12.80 19.11
N SER A 425 9.16 12.52 19.97
CA SER A 425 7.81 12.15 19.54
C SER A 425 7.13 13.27 18.74
N GLU A 426 7.14 14.52 19.23
CA GLU A 426 6.49 15.64 18.54
C GLU A 426 7.20 16.01 17.23
N ASN A 427 8.53 15.96 17.19
CA ASN A 427 9.30 16.19 15.98
C ASN A 427 9.00 15.10 14.93
N THR A 428 8.99 13.83 15.34
CA THR A 428 8.61 12.71 14.46
C THR A 428 7.21 12.94 13.87
N ARG A 429 6.22 13.25 14.71
CA ARG A 429 4.85 13.58 14.28
C ARG A 429 4.82 14.77 13.32
N THR A 430 5.58 15.82 13.61
CA THR A 430 5.63 17.03 12.78
C THR A 430 6.23 16.75 11.41
N ARG A 431 7.34 16.01 11.36
CA ARG A 431 7.98 15.62 10.08
C ARG A 431 7.09 14.65 9.28
N TRP A 432 6.41 13.71 9.95
CA TRP A 432 5.47 12.80 9.29
C TRP A 432 4.24 13.52 8.72
N ARG A 433 3.72 14.56 9.40
CA ARG A 433 2.62 15.40 8.88
C ARG A 433 2.95 16.09 7.56
N ALA A 434 4.21 16.27 7.23
CA ALA A 434 4.64 16.90 5.98
C ALA A 434 4.31 16.05 4.75
N SER A 435 4.26 14.70 4.87
CA SER A 435 3.93 13.79 3.78
C SER A 435 2.50 13.24 3.92
N ARG A 436 1.91 12.80 2.79
CA ARG A 436 0.58 12.15 2.81
C ARG A 436 0.65 10.76 3.45
N ALA A 437 1.71 10.01 3.16
CA ALA A 437 1.98 8.72 3.78
C ALA A 437 2.08 8.85 5.30
N GLY A 438 2.85 9.80 5.79
CA GLY A 438 2.99 10.05 7.24
C GLY A 438 1.68 10.49 7.90
N ARG A 439 0.87 11.36 7.25
CA ARG A 439 -0.47 11.70 7.75
C ARG A 439 -1.38 10.49 7.88
N SER A 440 -1.32 9.57 6.90
CA SER A 440 -2.14 8.35 6.94
C SER A 440 -1.72 7.41 8.07
N LEU A 441 -0.41 7.30 8.37
CA LEU A 441 0.10 6.53 9.51
C LEU A 441 -0.25 7.16 10.85
N LEU A 442 -0.14 8.49 10.97
CA LEU A 442 -0.57 9.21 12.18
C LEU A 442 -2.06 9.03 12.45
N ALA A 443 -2.90 9.05 11.41
CA ALA A 443 -4.32 8.77 11.57
C ALA A 443 -4.60 7.35 12.09
N ARG A 444 -3.78 6.36 11.73
CA ARG A 444 -3.88 4.99 12.27
C ARG A 444 -3.38 4.93 13.72
N LEU A 445 -2.28 5.62 14.01
CA LEU A 445 -1.71 5.70 15.35
C LEU A 445 -2.67 6.37 16.35
N ASP A 446 -3.37 7.41 15.91
CA ASP A 446 -4.30 8.19 16.73
C ASP A 446 -5.73 7.60 16.72
N ALA A 447 -6.00 6.58 15.87
CA ALA A 447 -7.28 5.89 15.87
C ALA A 447 -7.49 5.19 17.23
N PRO A 448 -8.66 5.33 17.86
CA PRO A 448 -8.95 4.58 19.07
C PRO A 448 -8.84 3.10 18.72
N GLN A 449 -7.83 2.42 19.27
CA GLN A 449 -7.75 0.97 19.16
C GLN A 449 -9.09 0.43 19.67
N ALA A 450 -9.83 -0.27 18.81
CA ALA A 450 -11.01 -1.01 19.22
C ALA A 450 -10.52 -2.06 20.23
N THR A 451 -10.48 -1.65 21.47
CA THR A 451 -10.16 -2.53 22.60
C THR A 451 -11.09 -3.72 22.46
N SER A 452 -10.52 -4.87 22.26
CA SER A 452 -11.21 -6.16 22.24
C SER A 452 -12.36 -6.11 23.23
N ALA A 453 -13.57 -6.34 22.72
CA ALA A 453 -14.79 -6.32 23.51
C ALA A 453 -14.64 -7.22 24.73
N VAL A 454 -14.20 -6.64 25.85
CA VAL A 454 -14.43 -7.23 27.17
C VAL A 454 -15.89 -6.93 27.49
N PRO A 455 -16.71 -7.95 27.79
CA PRO A 455 -18.13 -7.75 28.08
C PRO A 455 -18.29 -6.77 29.25
N GLU A 456 -19.18 -5.80 29.10
CA GLU A 456 -19.54 -4.74 30.05
C GLU A 456 -20.10 -5.24 31.40
N GLN A 457 -19.66 -6.35 31.94
CA GLN A 457 -20.24 -6.90 33.16
C GLN A 457 -19.46 -6.58 34.46
N ASN A 458 -18.37 -5.77 34.42
CA ASN A 458 -17.67 -5.33 35.64
C ASN A 458 -17.29 -3.85 35.57
N ALA A 459 -18.28 -2.97 35.48
CA ALA A 459 -18.12 -1.50 35.41
C ALA A 459 -17.90 -0.83 36.79
N GLU A 460 -17.48 -1.54 37.84
CA GLU A 460 -17.26 -0.93 39.18
C GLU A 460 -15.80 -0.84 39.65
N ALA A 461 -14.83 -1.20 38.81
CA ALA A 461 -13.42 -0.92 39.09
C ALA A 461 -12.94 0.25 38.20
N LYS A 462 -13.34 1.49 38.54
CA LYS A 462 -12.67 2.71 38.04
C LYS A 462 -11.31 2.83 38.71
N GLY A 463 -10.32 2.04 38.25
CA GLY A 463 -8.92 2.41 38.33
C GLY A 463 -8.69 3.51 37.29
N GLU A 464 -8.05 4.64 37.68
CA GLU A 464 -7.59 5.68 36.76
C GLU A 464 -6.83 5.00 35.63
N VAL A 465 -7.28 5.18 34.39
CA VAL A 465 -6.54 4.73 33.21
C VAL A 465 -5.30 5.62 33.16
N GLN A 466 -4.14 5.10 33.60
CA GLN A 466 -2.87 5.79 33.51
C GLN A 466 -2.60 6.16 32.05
N SER A 467 -2.23 7.41 31.82
CA SER A 467 -1.82 7.85 30.48
C SER A 467 -0.51 7.16 30.05
N ALA A 468 -0.25 7.04 28.75
CA ALA A 468 1.01 6.51 28.25
C ALA A 468 2.22 7.33 28.79
N GLU A 469 2.03 8.63 28.98
CA GLU A 469 3.02 9.53 29.58
C GLU A 469 3.29 9.20 31.04
N ASP A 470 2.26 8.90 31.85
CA ASP A 470 2.42 8.49 33.25
C ASP A 470 3.17 7.16 33.36
N ILE A 471 2.87 6.21 32.47
CA ILE A 471 3.55 4.90 32.41
C ILE A 471 5.02 5.10 32.07
N PHE A 472 5.33 5.90 31.06
CA PHE A 472 6.70 6.18 30.66
C PHE A 472 7.46 6.94 31.78
N SER A 473 6.85 7.93 32.39
CA SER A 473 7.42 8.67 33.54
C SER A 473 7.78 7.72 34.69
N ALA A 474 6.89 6.78 35.01
CA ALA A 474 7.15 5.76 36.05
C ALA A 474 8.30 4.82 35.65
N ALA A 475 8.39 4.42 34.38
CA ALA A 475 9.46 3.58 33.86
C ALA A 475 10.83 4.31 33.95
N VAL A 476 10.89 5.59 33.58
CA VAL A 476 12.10 6.41 33.71
C VAL A 476 12.55 6.46 35.17
N ALA A 477 11.65 6.76 36.12
CA ALA A 477 11.96 6.80 37.53
C ALA A 477 12.49 5.46 38.06
N GLU A 478 11.91 4.34 37.57
CA GLU A 478 12.37 2.99 37.94
C GLU A 478 13.78 2.71 37.42
N GLN A 479 14.07 3.03 36.15
CA GLN A 479 15.40 2.80 35.57
C GLN A 479 16.48 3.65 36.24
N ILE A 480 16.16 4.88 36.66
CA ILE A 480 17.08 5.72 37.45
C ILE A 480 17.38 5.06 38.80
N ARG A 481 16.37 4.51 39.50
CA ARG A 481 16.58 3.80 40.78
C ARG A 481 17.42 2.53 40.60
N LEU A 482 17.19 1.76 39.53
CA LEU A 482 17.99 0.58 39.21
C LEU A 482 19.44 0.97 38.91
N TRP A 483 19.65 2.06 38.18
CA TRP A 483 20.98 2.62 37.93
C TRP A 483 21.68 3.06 39.23
N GLN A 484 21.00 3.75 40.12
CA GLN A 484 21.54 4.11 41.45
C GLN A 484 21.99 2.84 42.21
N GLY A 485 21.21 1.77 42.12
CA GLY A 485 21.57 0.46 42.68
C GLY A 485 22.85 -0.14 42.05
N SER A 486 23.01 -0.02 40.75
CA SER A 486 24.21 -0.50 40.05
C SER A 486 25.46 0.30 40.42
N VAL A 487 25.33 1.60 40.60
CA VAL A 487 26.41 2.48 41.11
C VAL A 487 26.85 2.07 42.52
N LEU A 488 25.91 1.74 43.40
CA LEU A 488 26.21 1.23 44.75
C LEU A 488 26.99 -0.08 44.69
N GLU A 489 26.62 -0.98 43.78
CA GLU A 489 27.30 -2.27 43.64
C GLU A 489 28.73 -2.11 43.09
N MET A 490 28.92 -1.26 42.06
CA MET A 490 30.26 -0.92 41.55
C MET A 490 31.21 -0.45 42.65
N ILE A 491 30.71 0.38 43.58
CA ILE A 491 31.49 0.87 44.73
C ILE A 491 31.82 -0.26 45.72
N ARG A 492 30.88 -1.18 45.97
CA ARG A 492 31.08 -2.33 46.84
C ARG A 492 32.13 -3.30 46.24
N GLU A 493 32.08 -3.54 44.94
CA GLU A 493 33.06 -4.38 44.22
C GLU A 493 34.49 -3.81 44.34
N GLU A 494 34.68 -2.49 44.04
CA GLU A 494 35.97 -1.84 44.08
C GLU A 494 36.49 -1.68 45.52
N GLY A 495 35.55 -1.56 46.49
CA GLY A 495 35.85 -1.44 47.93
C GLY A 495 36.16 -2.77 48.64
N ALA A 496 36.12 -3.91 47.96
CA ALA A 496 36.31 -5.24 48.57
C ALA A 496 37.74 -5.48 49.14
N ASP A 497 38.75 -4.71 48.71
CA ASP A 497 40.14 -4.80 49.21
C ASP A 497 40.23 -4.31 50.68
N LYS A 498 40.90 -5.11 51.54
CA LYS A 498 40.97 -4.88 53.00
C LYS A 498 41.49 -3.49 53.41
N ARG A 499 42.41 -2.90 52.62
CA ARG A 499 42.96 -1.57 52.90
C ARG A 499 42.01 -0.42 52.52
N LYS A 500 41.20 -0.60 51.49
CA LYS A 500 40.17 0.34 50.99
C LYS A 500 38.93 0.27 51.88
N ARG A 501 38.58 -0.91 52.40
CA ARG A 501 37.39 -1.19 53.20
C ARG A 501 37.27 -0.35 54.48
N ALA A 502 38.40 -0.18 55.20
CA ALA A 502 38.42 0.61 56.44
C ALA A 502 38.19 2.12 56.18
N ARG A 503 38.67 2.64 55.04
CA ARG A 503 38.45 4.04 54.62
C ARG A 503 37.03 4.28 54.09
N PHE A 504 36.54 3.29 53.34
CA PHE A 504 35.18 3.29 52.77
C PHE A 504 34.09 3.29 53.86
N LEU A 505 34.20 2.43 54.87
CA LEU A 505 33.24 2.35 55.97
C LEU A 505 33.19 3.64 56.82
N SER A 506 34.26 4.47 56.82
CA SER A 506 34.28 5.73 57.56
C SER A 506 33.43 6.85 56.94
N LEU A 507 33.14 6.79 55.63
CA LEU A 507 32.37 7.78 54.89
C LEU A 507 30.88 7.42 54.74
N GLY A 508 30.55 6.14 54.81
CA GLY A 508 29.21 5.60 54.52
C GLY A 508 29.02 5.31 53.04
N VAL A 509 28.35 4.21 52.76
CA VAL A 509 28.14 3.68 51.38
C VAL A 509 27.36 4.65 50.51
N ASN A 510 26.27 5.20 51.03
CA ASN A 510 25.38 6.11 50.30
C ASN A 510 26.08 7.44 49.93
N ALA A 511 26.85 8.03 50.86
CA ALA A 511 27.60 9.25 50.58
C ALA A 511 28.63 9.04 49.46
N THR A 512 29.30 7.88 49.46
CA THR A 512 30.27 7.52 48.43
C THR A 512 29.59 7.30 47.05
N ALA A 513 28.38 6.76 47.03
CA ALA A 513 27.60 6.57 45.81
C ALA A 513 27.17 7.91 45.19
N VAL A 514 26.65 8.81 45.97
CA VAL A 514 26.31 10.17 45.53
C VAL A 514 27.55 10.90 44.98
N MET A 515 28.72 10.75 45.60
CA MET A 515 29.96 11.32 45.08
C MET A 515 30.35 10.72 43.74
N LEU A 516 30.18 9.40 43.53
CA LEU A 516 30.45 8.74 42.24
C LEU A 516 29.46 9.15 41.16
N MET A 517 28.17 9.31 41.49
CA MET A 517 27.18 9.83 40.56
C MET A 517 27.55 11.25 40.10
N VAL A 518 27.91 12.15 41.03
CA VAL A 518 28.40 13.49 40.69
C VAL A 518 29.71 13.43 39.89
N ALA A 519 30.61 12.51 40.19
CA ALA A 519 31.84 12.31 39.43
C ALA A 519 31.58 11.80 38.00
N ALA A 520 30.58 10.93 37.79
CA ALA A 520 30.18 10.45 36.49
C ALA A 520 29.74 11.59 35.54
N PHE A 521 29.13 12.63 36.09
CA PHE A 521 28.71 13.81 35.32
C PHE A 521 29.77 14.93 35.26
N SER A 522 30.79 14.89 36.10
CA SER A 522 31.83 15.93 36.17
C SER A 522 33.09 15.56 35.36
N LEU A 523 33.46 14.27 35.28
CA LEU A 523 34.73 13.81 34.71
C LEU A 523 34.71 13.61 33.20
N THR A 524 33.54 13.50 32.58
CA THR A 524 33.36 13.14 31.18
C THR A 524 33.20 14.33 30.24
N GLY A 525 32.84 15.49 30.70
CA GLY A 525 32.85 16.73 29.92
C GLY A 525 34.24 17.32 29.92
N GLY A 526 34.94 17.37 28.78
CA GLY A 526 36.28 17.90 28.59
C GLY A 526 36.47 19.37 29.04
N ILE A 527 36.19 19.64 30.29
CA ILE A 527 36.42 20.96 30.93
C ILE A 527 37.93 21.13 31.05
N THR A 528 38.54 21.70 30.02
CA THR A 528 39.88 22.25 30.09
C THR A 528 39.83 23.44 31.06
N GLY A 529 40.42 23.27 32.19
CA GLY A 529 40.95 24.15 33.25
C GLY A 529 40.53 25.61 33.41
N ILE A 530 39.76 26.24 32.52
CA ILE A 530 39.45 27.67 32.56
C ILE A 530 37.97 27.97 32.95
N GLU A 531 37.04 27.08 32.62
CA GLU A 531 35.63 27.23 32.99
C GLU A 531 35.27 26.60 34.34
N ALA A 532 36.14 25.78 34.90
CA ALA A 532 36.02 25.21 36.23
C ALA A 532 36.02 26.27 37.37
N GLY A 533 36.34 27.53 37.05
CA GLY A 533 36.34 28.64 37.99
C GLY A 533 34.97 29.22 38.33
N ILE A 534 33.92 28.94 37.50
CA ILE A 534 32.58 29.54 37.67
C ILE A 534 31.51 28.48 38.01
N ALA A 535 31.68 27.21 37.63
CA ALA A 535 30.70 26.16 37.88
C ALA A 535 30.96 25.29 39.12
N GLY A 536 31.71 25.75 40.07
CA GLY A 536 31.76 25.21 41.40
C GLY A 536 32.88 24.24 41.71
N GLY A 537 33.89 24.71 42.44
CA GLY A 537 34.93 23.91 43.10
C GLY A 537 34.44 22.74 43.98
N SER A 538 33.15 22.52 44.08
CA SER A 538 32.51 21.48 44.89
C SER A 538 32.47 20.10 44.24
N GLY A 539 32.25 19.99 42.90
CA GLY A 539 32.31 18.71 42.16
C GLY A 539 33.72 18.11 42.17
N VAL A 540 34.73 18.98 42.05
CA VAL A 540 36.17 18.64 42.16
C VAL A 540 36.54 18.06 43.51
N VAL A 541 35.91 18.52 44.61
CA VAL A 541 36.18 18.03 45.95
C VAL A 541 35.69 16.60 46.16
N GLY A 542 34.47 16.26 45.71
CA GLY A 542 33.94 14.89 45.76
C GLY A 542 34.81 13.93 44.97
N THR A 543 35.18 14.30 43.75
CA THR A 543 36.06 13.52 42.89
C THR A 543 37.41 13.28 43.51
N LYS A 544 38.10 14.31 44.04
CA LYS A 544 39.38 14.18 44.72
C LYS A 544 39.30 13.31 45.97
N LEU A 545 38.19 13.35 46.67
CA LEU A 545 37.99 12.49 47.82
C LEU A 545 37.86 11.02 47.41
N LEU A 546 37.10 10.71 46.36
CA LEU A 546 37.01 9.38 45.76
C LEU A 546 38.38 8.90 45.25
N GLU A 547 39.12 9.76 44.56
CA GLU A 547 40.49 9.46 44.08
C GLU A 547 41.43 9.13 45.24
N SER A 548 41.28 9.79 46.39
CA SER A 548 42.09 9.48 47.58
C SER A 548 41.79 8.11 48.19
N ILE A 549 40.58 7.58 47.96
CA ILE A 549 40.14 6.26 48.49
C ILE A 549 40.42 5.14 47.52
N PHE A 550 40.02 5.32 46.28
CA PHE A 550 40.03 4.26 45.25
C PHE A 550 41.19 4.39 44.25
N GLY A 551 41.82 5.57 44.14
CA GLY A 551 42.80 5.92 43.11
C GLY A 551 42.12 6.55 41.89
N GLU A 552 42.84 7.44 41.19
CA GLU A 552 42.34 8.19 40.03
C GLU A 552 41.81 7.28 38.91
N ASP A 553 42.58 6.26 38.53
CA ASP A 553 42.18 5.34 37.47
C ASP A 553 40.93 4.54 37.81
N ALA A 554 40.74 4.13 39.06
CA ALA A 554 39.57 3.38 39.50
C ALA A 554 38.31 4.27 39.47
N VAL A 555 38.41 5.52 39.94
CA VAL A 555 37.32 6.48 39.91
C VAL A 555 36.92 6.80 38.47
N ARG A 556 37.86 7.04 37.58
CA ARG A 556 37.62 7.27 36.16
C ARG A 556 36.89 6.10 35.50
N ARG A 557 37.37 4.85 35.73
CA ARG A 557 36.68 3.66 35.19
C ARG A 557 35.27 3.51 35.74
N MET A 558 35.05 3.67 37.04
CA MET A 558 33.73 3.57 37.65
C MET A 558 32.78 4.68 37.14
N ALA A 559 33.26 5.91 37.01
CA ALA A 559 32.47 7.04 36.49
C ALA A 559 32.05 6.79 35.01
N THR A 560 32.97 6.33 34.17
CA THR A 560 32.67 5.97 32.78
C THR A 560 31.65 4.83 32.72
N ARG A 561 31.86 3.75 33.49
CA ARG A 561 30.94 2.61 33.54
C ARG A 561 29.54 3.02 34.03
N ALA A 562 29.45 3.84 35.05
CA ALA A 562 28.18 4.36 35.59
C ALA A 562 27.42 5.18 34.55
N ARG A 563 28.13 6.04 33.79
CA ARG A 563 27.53 6.83 32.71
C ARG A 563 27.05 5.95 31.55
N THR A 564 27.88 5.00 31.10
CA THR A 564 27.52 4.06 30.03
C THR A 564 26.28 3.26 30.41
N ASP A 565 26.20 2.70 31.64
CA ASP A 565 25.04 1.97 32.14
C ASP A 565 23.77 2.84 32.15
N LEU A 566 23.88 4.12 32.53
CA LEU A 566 22.75 5.04 32.46
C LEU A 566 22.29 5.29 31.03
N LEU A 567 23.21 5.58 30.12
CA LEU A 567 22.89 5.83 28.70
C LEU A 567 22.28 4.62 28.02
N GLU A 568 22.77 3.41 28.29
CA GLU A 568 22.18 2.17 27.78
C GLU A 568 20.72 2.00 28.25
N ARG A 569 20.45 2.24 29.52
CA ARG A 569 19.08 2.22 30.07
C ARG A 569 18.17 3.28 29.44
N MET A 570 18.69 4.48 29.19
CA MET A 570 17.95 5.56 28.53
C MET A 570 17.68 5.22 27.05
N ALA A 571 18.62 4.59 26.36
CA ALA A 571 18.44 4.10 25.00
C ALA A 571 17.31 3.03 24.91
N ASP A 572 17.30 2.08 25.86
CA ASP A 572 16.25 1.08 25.94
C ASP A 572 14.86 1.72 26.17
N LEU A 573 14.76 2.69 27.09
CA LEU A 573 13.53 3.44 27.34
C LEU A 573 13.06 4.25 26.13
N LEU A 574 13.98 4.91 25.42
CA LEU A 574 13.65 5.66 24.21
C LEU A 574 13.19 4.73 23.09
N THR A 575 13.77 3.54 22.98
CA THR A 575 13.35 2.50 22.04
C THR A 575 11.90 2.05 22.34
N GLU A 576 11.59 1.83 23.61
CA GLU A 576 10.23 1.50 24.05
C GLU A 576 9.25 2.67 23.80
N HIS A 577 9.67 3.91 24.04
CA HIS A 577 8.85 5.10 23.76
C HIS A 577 8.61 5.30 22.25
N ALA A 578 9.54 4.88 21.39
CA ALA A 578 9.40 4.91 19.93
C ALA A 578 8.48 3.79 19.38
N GLN A 579 8.17 2.77 20.19
CA GLN A 579 7.44 1.58 19.77
C GLN A 579 6.14 1.86 19.01
N PRO A 580 5.29 2.85 19.36
CA PRO A 580 4.09 3.15 18.58
C PRO A 580 4.38 3.48 17.11
N PHE A 581 5.48 4.19 16.83
CA PHE A 581 5.91 4.49 15.45
C PHE A 581 6.45 3.27 14.73
N THR A 582 7.24 2.44 15.42
CA THR A 582 7.81 1.21 14.86
C THR A 582 6.72 0.20 14.51
N VAL A 583 5.74 0.00 15.39
CA VAL A 583 4.64 -0.95 15.18
C VAL A 583 3.81 -0.56 13.95
N VAL A 584 3.41 0.71 13.82
CA VAL A 584 2.62 1.14 12.67
C VAL A 584 3.39 1.05 11.36
N LEU A 585 4.72 1.22 11.40
CA LEU A 585 5.61 1.00 10.25
C LEU A 585 5.69 -0.50 9.90
N GLU A 586 5.90 -1.38 10.87
CA GLU A 586 5.94 -2.84 10.65
C GLU A 586 4.62 -3.37 10.06
N GLU A 587 3.47 -2.90 10.56
CA GLU A 587 2.14 -3.25 10.02
C GLU A 587 1.93 -2.78 8.57
N THR A 588 2.66 -1.77 8.15
CA THR A 588 2.55 -1.15 6.82
C THR A 588 3.77 -1.39 5.95
N ASP A 589 4.63 -2.33 6.33
CA ASP A 589 5.79 -2.71 5.53
C ASP A 589 5.35 -3.23 4.15
N PRO A 590 5.82 -2.61 3.04
CA PRO A 590 5.52 -3.07 1.70
C PRO A 590 6.27 -4.37 1.40
N GLN A 591 5.65 -5.51 1.69
CA GLN A 591 6.24 -6.85 1.65
C GLN A 591 6.71 -7.31 0.26
N ALA A 592 6.12 -6.78 -0.83
CA ALA A 592 6.53 -7.12 -2.19
C ALA A 592 7.69 -6.22 -2.64
N ASP A 593 8.71 -6.81 -3.24
CA ASP A 593 9.84 -6.07 -3.80
C ASP A 593 9.47 -5.47 -5.17
N ALA A 594 9.74 -4.17 -5.36
CA ALA A 594 9.54 -3.48 -6.62
C ALA A 594 10.32 -4.13 -7.78
N GLU A 595 11.51 -4.66 -7.52
CA GLU A 595 12.31 -5.37 -8.51
C GLU A 595 11.69 -6.73 -8.89
N GLU A 596 11.00 -7.42 -7.97
CA GLU A 596 10.27 -8.65 -8.28
C GLU A 596 9.12 -8.36 -9.25
N ILE A 597 8.38 -7.26 -9.03
CA ILE A 597 7.30 -6.82 -9.92
C ILE A 597 7.87 -6.41 -11.28
N HIS A 598 8.98 -5.69 -11.31
CA HIS A 598 9.63 -5.27 -12.55
C HIS A 598 10.11 -6.48 -13.38
N ARG A 599 10.73 -7.46 -12.76
CA ARG A 599 11.13 -8.72 -13.43
C ARG A 599 9.92 -9.49 -13.98
N ALA A 600 8.80 -9.53 -13.24
CA ALA A 600 7.56 -10.11 -13.73
C ALA A 600 7.02 -9.35 -14.96
N ALA A 601 7.10 -8.01 -14.94
CA ALA A 601 6.72 -7.18 -16.09
C ALA A 601 7.55 -7.48 -17.34
N GLU A 602 8.87 -7.62 -17.20
CA GLU A 602 9.76 -7.98 -18.31
C GLU A 602 9.45 -9.37 -18.89
N GLN A 603 9.18 -10.36 -18.03
CA GLN A 603 8.79 -11.69 -18.45
C GLN A 603 7.47 -11.67 -19.23
N VAL A 604 6.46 -10.96 -18.72
CA VAL A 604 5.17 -10.81 -19.38
C VAL A 604 5.31 -10.05 -20.70
N GLN A 605 6.18 -9.04 -20.77
CA GLN A 605 6.48 -8.30 -22.00
C GLN A 605 7.13 -9.18 -23.07
N ALA A 606 8.02 -10.08 -22.67
CA ALA A 606 8.62 -11.05 -23.60
C ALA A 606 7.57 -11.99 -24.19
N ILE A 607 6.63 -12.48 -23.37
CA ILE A 607 5.51 -13.31 -23.83
C ILE A 607 4.65 -12.54 -24.85
N ALA A 608 4.30 -11.28 -24.55
CA ALA A 608 3.51 -10.43 -25.45
C ALA A 608 4.21 -10.24 -26.81
N ALA A 609 5.52 -9.97 -26.80
CA ALA A 609 6.32 -9.80 -28.00
C ALA A 609 6.35 -11.08 -28.89
N GLU A 610 6.53 -12.25 -28.28
CA GLU A 610 6.50 -13.52 -28.99
C GLU A 610 5.12 -13.81 -29.61
N MET A 611 4.05 -13.58 -28.85
CA MET A 611 2.68 -13.77 -29.35
C MET A 611 2.36 -12.83 -30.52
N SER A 612 2.77 -11.58 -30.45
CA SER A 612 2.59 -10.58 -31.48
C SER A 612 3.34 -10.97 -32.78
N ALA A 613 4.58 -11.44 -32.67
CA ALA A 613 5.38 -11.89 -33.80
C ALA A 613 4.75 -13.13 -34.50
N GLN A 614 4.22 -14.08 -33.71
CA GLN A 614 3.51 -15.25 -34.21
C GLN A 614 2.22 -14.86 -34.96
N SER A 615 1.44 -13.90 -34.40
CA SER A 615 0.21 -13.41 -35.04
C SER A 615 0.49 -12.73 -36.37
N GLN A 616 1.50 -11.89 -36.47
CA GLN A 616 1.91 -11.22 -37.71
C GLN A 616 2.37 -12.21 -38.76
N THR A 617 3.11 -13.25 -38.39
CA THR A 617 3.58 -14.30 -39.30
C THR A 617 2.40 -15.07 -39.87
N THR A 618 1.41 -15.43 -39.05
CA THR A 618 0.20 -16.13 -39.45
C THR A 618 -0.65 -15.30 -40.41
N GLN A 619 -0.82 -14.00 -40.13
CA GLN A 619 -1.55 -13.08 -41.01
C GLN A 619 -0.86 -12.89 -42.37
N ARG A 620 0.46 -12.77 -42.40
CA ARG A 620 1.23 -12.71 -43.68
C ARG A 620 1.08 -13.98 -44.52
N GLN A 621 1.10 -15.14 -43.89
CA GLN A 621 0.90 -16.44 -44.58
C GLN A 621 -0.53 -16.58 -45.09
N ALA A 622 -1.54 -16.13 -44.37
CA ALA A 622 -2.93 -16.12 -44.81
C ALA A 622 -3.14 -15.20 -46.02
N ALA A 623 -2.60 -13.97 -45.96
CA ALA A 623 -2.65 -13.00 -47.06
C ALA A 623 -1.93 -13.53 -48.32
N ALA A 624 -0.78 -14.21 -48.17
CA ALA A 624 -0.06 -14.81 -49.29
C ALA A 624 -0.84 -15.97 -49.96
N ARG A 625 -1.58 -16.76 -49.15
CA ARG A 625 -2.45 -17.83 -49.67
C ARG A 625 -3.67 -17.29 -50.42
N ALA A 626 -4.29 -16.21 -49.90
CA ALA A 626 -5.42 -15.55 -50.57
C ALA A 626 -5.02 -14.97 -51.93
N ASN A 627 -3.87 -14.28 -52.01
CA ASN A 627 -3.36 -13.72 -53.26
C ASN A 627 -2.87 -14.80 -54.27
N GLY A 628 -2.42 -15.97 -53.79
CA GLY A 628 -2.03 -17.09 -54.63
C GLY A 628 -3.21 -17.87 -55.22
N SER A 629 -4.41 -17.80 -54.61
CA SER A 629 -5.64 -18.44 -55.09
C SER A 629 -6.34 -17.63 -56.17
N THR A 630 -6.14 -16.32 -56.24
CA THR A 630 -6.70 -15.45 -57.31
C THR A 630 -5.88 -15.47 -58.62
N ALA A 631 -4.70 -16.11 -58.61
CA ALA A 631 -3.82 -16.22 -59.78
C ALA A 631 -3.89 -17.57 -60.50
N ARG A 632 -4.82 -18.42 -60.17
CA ARG A 632 -5.18 -19.65 -60.88
C ARG A 632 -6.64 -19.57 -61.32
#